data_2d4be68c486820a98686af1bc89d8098
#
_entry.id   2d4be68c486820a98686af1bc89d8098
#
_cell.length_a   1.000
_cell.length_b   1.000
_cell.length_c   1.000
_cell.angle_alpha   90.00
_cell.angle_beta   90.00
_cell.angle_gamma   90.00
#
_symmetry.space_group_name_H-M   'P 1'
#
loop_
_entity.id
_entity.type
_entity.pdbx_description
1 polymer ?
#
loop_
_entity_poly.entity_id
_entity_poly.type
_entity_poly.pdbx_seq_one_letter_code
_entity_poly.pdbx_strand_id
1 'polypeptide(L)'
;IRRDGVPKDPHGNLDPANPLAAFREATWEEAMARASGALVRLRDTHGPEALAGFGSAKGSNEEAYLFQKLVRTGFGSNNVDHCTRLCHASSVAALLEGIGSGAVSNPVMDVLEAEVVLLIGANPVVNHPVAATWIKNAVKRGTKLILADPRRSELARHAWRYLQFKADTDVALLNAMMHAIVEEGLVDRAFVASRTSGYDEIAKNVAAFSPEAMADVCGIPAATIREAASAAPSACRLCGKSLASRE
;
A
#
# COMPACT_ATOMS: atom_id res chain seq x y z
N ILE A 1 -26.32 -20.56 -12.77
CA ILE A 1 -27.54 -19.74 -12.56
C ILE A 1 -28.34 -20.33 -11.41
N ARG A 2 -28.95 -19.47 -10.58
CA ARG A 2 -29.85 -19.93 -9.51
C ARG A 2 -31.04 -20.70 -10.11
N ARG A 3 -31.42 -21.84 -9.51
CA ARG A 3 -32.57 -22.65 -9.93
C ARG A 3 -33.86 -21.85 -9.74
N ASP A 4 -34.83 -22.10 -10.62
CA ASP A 4 -36.16 -21.51 -10.48
C ASP A 4 -36.83 -22.03 -9.20
N GLY A 5 -37.60 -21.17 -8.54
CA GLY A 5 -38.24 -21.49 -7.25
C GLY A 5 -37.34 -21.39 -6.02
N VAL A 6 -36.02 -21.25 -6.16
CA VAL A 6 -35.13 -20.97 -5.02
C VAL A 6 -35.16 -19.48 -4.69
N PRO A 7 -35.66 -19.07 -3.51
CA PRO A 7 -35.80 -17.67 -3.18
C PRO A 7 -34.43 -17.00 -3.06
N LYS A 8 -34.38 -15.71 -3.40
CA LYS A 8 -33.24 -14.83 -3.07
C LYS A 8 -33.40 -14.48 -1.60
N ASP A 9 -32.66 -15.15 -0.74
CA ASP A 9 -32.61 -14.81 0.66
C ASP A 9 -31.42 -13.82 0.89
N PRO A 10 -31.68 -12.58 1.30
CA PRO A 10 -30.63 -11.63 1.62
C PRO A 10 -29.80 -12.05 2.85
N HIS A 11 -30.30 -12.95 3.67
CA HIS A 11 -29.58 -13.47 4.84
C HIS A 11 -28.82 -14.78 4.56
N GLY A 12 -28.76 -15.19 3.29
CA GLY A 12 -27.80 -16.19 2.83
C GLY A 12 -28.02 -17.62 3.32
N ASN A 13 -29.27 -18.09 3.38
CA ASN A 13 -29.58 -19.48 3.75
C ASN A 13 -29.24 -20.50 2.63
N LEU A 14 -28.00 -20.36 2.09
CA LEU A 14 -27.41 -21.44 1.33
C LEU A 14 -26.84 -22.46 2.33
N ASP A 15 -27.13 -23.73 2.13
CA ASP A 15 -26.50 -24.79 2.90
C ASP A 15 -24.97 -24.66 2.80
N PRO A 16 -24.24 -24.37 3.89
CA PRO A 16 -22.79 -24.24 3.83
C PRO A 16 -22.09 -25.53 3.38
N ALA A 17 -22.70 -26.69 3.60
CA ALA A 17 -22.17 -27.97 3.18
C ALA A 17 -22.39 -28.24 1.67
N ASN A 18 -23.40 -27.60 1.09
CA ASN A 18 -23.70 -27.73 -0.35
C ASN A 18 -24.26 -26.43 -0.95
N PRO A 19 -23.42 -25.36 -1.02
CA PRO A 19 -23.86 -24.05 -1.50
C PRO A 19 -24.30 -24.09 -2.98
N LEU A 20 -23.82 -25.06 -3.75
CA LEU A 20 -24.14 -25.20 -5.17
C LEU A 20 -25.51 -25.84 -5.43
N ALA A 21 -26.17 -26.44 -4.43
CA ALA A 21 -27.52 -27.05 -4.61
C ALA A 21 -28.56 -26.02 -5.10
N ALA A 22 -28.41 -24.74 -4.76
CA ALA A 22 -29.27 -23.65 -5.19
C ALA A 22 -29.03 -23.21 -6.65
N PHE A 23 -28.00 -23.72 -7.30
CA PHE A 23 -27.58 -23.32 -8.64
C PHE A 23 -27.62 -24.49 -9.62
N ARG A 24 -27.70 -24.19 -10.89
CA ARG A 24 -27.52 -25.12 -12.00
C ARG A 24 -26.47 -24.61 -12.95
N GLU A 25 -25.87 -25.50 -13.70
CA GLU A 25 -25.01 -25.14 -14.83
C GLU A 25 -25.79 -24.35 -15.88
N ALA A 26 -25.09 -23.53 -16.61
CA ALA A 26 -25.62 -22.70 -17.70
C ALA A 26 -24.52 -22.49 -18.73
N THR A 27 -24.92 -22.27 -19.99
CA THR A 27 -23.95 -21.82 -21.02
C THR A 27 -23.52 -20.38 -20.77
N TRP A 28 -22.42 -19.97 -21.38
CA TRP A 28 -21.98 -18.57 -21.35
C TRP A 28 -23.05 -17.63 -21.92
N GLU A 29 -23.65 -18.01 -23.04
CA GLU A 29 -24.71 -17.24 -23.72
C GLU A 29 -25.90 -16.98 -22.79
N GLU A 30 -26.38 -18.04 -22.11
CA GLU A 30 -27.46 -17.92 -21.15
C GLU A 30 -27.09 -17.04 -19.95
N ALA A 31 -25.92 -17.27 -19.39
CA ALA A 31 -25.44 -16.50 -18.23
C ALA A 31 -25.28 -15.01 -18.56
N MET A 32 -24.66 -14.72 -19.70
CA MET A 32 -24.43 -13.33 -20.15
C MET A 32 -25.74 -12.63 -20.52
N ALA A 33 -26.66 -13.31 -21.23
CA ALA A 33 -27.97 -12.75 -21.59
C ALA A 33 -28.78 -12.41 -20.32
N ARG A 34 -28.75 -13.29 -19.31
CA ARG A 34 -29.43 -13.05 -18.03
C ARG A 34 -28.83 -11.88 -17.24
N ALA A 35 -27.51 -11.84 -17.13
CA ALA A 35 -26.80 -10.80 -16.39
C ALA A 35 -26.96 -9.42 -17.08
N SER A 36 -26.61 -9.34 -18.37
CA SER A 36 -26.72 -8.07 -19.13
C SER A 36 -28.15 -7.58 -19.23
N GLY A 37 -29.11 -8.48 -19.52
CA GLY A 37 -30.51 -8.13 -19.56
C GLY A 37 -31.07 -7.61 -18.23
N ALA A 38 -30.58 -8.13 -17.09
CA ALA A 38 -30.96 -7.61 -15.78
C ALA A 38 -30.38 -6.21 -15.54
N LEU A 39 -29.11 -5.98 -15.87
CA LEU A 39 -28.46 -4.67 -15.73
C LEU A 39 -29.12 -3.61 -16.63
N VAL A 40 -29.41 -3.97 -17.89
CA VAL A 40 -30.14 -3.07 -18.82
C VAL A 40 -31.51 -2.71 -18.26
N ARG A 41 -32.30 -3.69 -17.79
CA ARG A 41 -33.62 -3.40 -17.19
C ARG A 41 -33.52 -2.48 -15.98
N LEU A 42 -32.54 -2.70 -15.09
CA LEU A 42 -32.34 -1.84 -13.92
C LEU A 42 -32.00 -0.42 -14.33
N ARG A 43 -31.08 -0.26 -15.29
CA ARG A 43 -30.71 1.04 -15.85
C ARG A 43 -31.93 1.76 -16.48
N ASP A 44 -32.68 1.04 -17.30
CA ASP A 44 -33.79 1.64 -18.07
C ASP A 44 -35.00 1.94 -17.15
N THR A 45 -35.15 1.22 -16.03
CA THR A 45 -36.24 1.46 -15.08
C THR A 45 -35.91 2.53 -14.04
N HIS A 46 -34.67 2.55 -13.55
CA HIS A 46 -34.27 3.37 -12.41
C HIS A 46 -33.22 4.43 -12.72
N GLY A 47 -32.77 4.51 -13.98
CA GLY A 47 -31.71 5.38 -14.42
C GLY A 47 -30.29 4.81 -14.21
N PRO A 48 -29.27 5.42 -14.86
CA PRO A 48 -27.88 4.97 -14.80
C PRO A 48 -27.30 5.00 -13.39
N GLU A 49 -27.74 5.91 -12.53
CA GLU A 49 -27.25 6.08 -11.16
C GLU A 49 -27.69 4.93 -10.21
N ALA A 50 -28.61 4.08 -10.64
CA ALA A 50 -28.96 2.85 -9.91
C ALA A 50 -27.90 1.75 -10.01
N LEU A 51 -26.89 1.95 -10.86
CA LEU A 51 -25.81 1.01 -11.09
C LEU A 51 -24.48 1.58 -10.63
N ALA A 52 -23.67 0.71 -10.03
CA ALA A 52 -22.30 1.04 -9.62
C ALA A 52 -21.37 -0.13 -9.94
N GLY A 53 -20.09 0.17 -10.08
CA GLY A 53 -19.04 -0.82 -10.28
C GLY A 53 -17.92 -0.70 -9.26
N PHE A 54 -17.51 -1.83 -8.67
CA PHE A 54 -16.37 -1.91 -7.76
C PHE A 54 -15.29 -2.80 -8.37
N GLY A 55 -14.18 -2.18 -8.79
CA GLY A 55 -13.03 -2.87 -9.35
C GLY A 55 -12.11 -3.48 -8.29
N SER A 56 -11.17 -4.30 -8.75
CA SER A 56 -10.20 -5.00 -7.90
C SER A 56 -8.77 -4.80 -8.38
N ALA A 57 -7.83 -4.72 -7.44
CA ALA A 57 -6.38 -4.74 -7.72
C ALA A 57 -5.88 -6.13 -8.18
N LYS A 58 -6.73 -7.15 -8.17
CA LYS A 58 -6.39 -8.52 -8.61
C LYS A 58 -6.45 -8.71 -10.12
N GLY A 59 -7.04 -7.75 -10.85
CA GLY A 59 -7.13 -7.78 -12.30
C GLY A 59 -5.90 -7.16 -12.99
N SER A 60 -5.78 -7.42 -14.29
CA SER A 60 -4.82 -6.75 -15.15
C SER A 60 -5.23 -5.29 -15.42
N ASN A 61 -4.33 -4.52 -16.03
CA ASN A 61 -4.65 -3.14 -16.46
C ASN A 61 -5.77 -3.11 -17.51
N GLU A 62 -5.80 -4.12 -18.38
CA GLU A 62 -6.83 -4.28 -19.40
C GLU A 62 -8.20 -4.55 -18.78
N GLU A 63 -8.27 -5.42 -17.76
CA GLU A 63 -9.50 -5.68 -17.02
C GLU A 63 -10.00 -4.44 -16.30
N ALA A 64 -9.12 -3.68 -15.65
CA ALA A 64 -9.46 -2.42 -14.99
C ALA A 64 -10.01 -1.39 -16.00
N TYR A 65 -9.36 -1.27 -17.17
CA TYR A 65 -9.84 -0.40 -18.25
C TYR A 65 -11.22 -0.83 -18.76
N LEU A 66 -11.39 -2.11 -19.08
CA LEU A 66 -12.65 -2.63 -19.62
C LEU A 66 -13.78 -2.53 -18.59
N PHE A 67 -13.49 -2.75 -17.32
CA PHE A 67 -14.47 -2.60 -16.25
C PHE A 67 -14.94 -1.14 -16.11
N GLN A 68 -14.01 -0.18 -16.09
CA GLN A 68 -14.35 1.24 -16.05
C GLN A 68 -15.15 1.65 -17.31
N LYS A 69 -14.75 1.15 -18.49
CA LYS A 69 -15.46 1.39 -19.75
C LYS A 69 -16.90 0.84 -19.68
N LEU A 70 -17.09 -0.37 -19.15
CA LEU A 70 -18.43 -0.96 -18.98
C LEU A 70 -19.33 -0.05 -18.12
N VAL A 71 -18.83 0.44 -16.99
CA VAL A 71 -19.63 1.29 -16.10
C VAL A 71 -19.94 2.62 -16.75
N ARG A 72 -18.95 3.28 -17.35
CA ARG A 72 -19.16 4.61 -17.94
C ARG A 72 -19.97 4.58 -19.23
N THR A 73 -19.71 3.65 -20.13
CA THR A 73 -20.39 3.60 -21.44
C THR A 73 -21.55 2.64 -21.47
N GLY A 74 -21.48 1.50 -20.79
CA GLY A 74 -22.55 0.50 -20.73
C GLY A 74 -23.68 0.89 -19.77
N PHE A 75 -23.33 1.32 -18.56
CA PHE A 75 -24.32 1.78 -17.57
C PHE A 75 -24.67 3.26 -17.74
N GLY A 76 -23.76 4.08 -18.28
CA GLY A 76 -23.93 5.52 -18.39
C GLY A 76 -23.71 6.24 -17.05
N SER A 77 -22.97 5.66 -16.13
CA SER A 77 -22.73 6.17 -14.78
C SER A 77 -21.25 6.39 -14.50
N ASN A 78 -20.92 7.36 -13.64
CA ASN A 78 -19.58 7.53 -13.07
C ASN A 78 -19.41 6.83 -11.73
N ASN A 79 -20.38 6.06 -11.27
CA ASN A 79 -20.33 5.31 -10.01
C ASN A 79 -19.39 4.09 -10.14
N VAL A 80 -18.11 4.35 -10.35
CA VAL A 80 -17.06 3.34 -10.44
C VAL A 80 -15.89 3.71 -9.54
N ASP A 81 -15.45 2.77 -8.73
CA ASP A 81 -14.29 2.93 -7.90
C ASP A 81 -13.50 1.61 -7.82
N HIS A 82 -12.37 1.66 -7.16
CA HIS A 82 -11.42 0.57 -7.05
C HIS A 82 -11.15 0.25 -5.58
N CYS A 83 -10.71 -0.97 -5.28
CA CYS A 83 -10.40 -1.38 -3.91
C CYS A 83 -9.35 -0.47 -3.24
N THR A 84 -8.50 0.21 -4.02
CA THR A 84 -7.55 1.21 -3.54
C THR A 84 -8.21 2.36 -2.77
N ARG A 85 -9.48 2.66 -3.04
CA ARG A 85 -10.25 3.66 -2.29
C ARG A 85 -10.25 3.38 -0.79
N LEU A 86 -10.44 2.14 -0.38
CA LEU A 86 -10.45 1.73 1.02
C LEU A 86 -9.06 1.29 1.50
N CYS A 87 -8.28 0.64 0.63
CA CYS A 87 -7.02 0.02 0.99
C CYS A 87 -5.87 1.03 1.12
N HIS A 88 -5.77 1.99 0.19
CA HIS A 88 -4.63 2.92 0.07
C HIS A 88 -5.04 4.38 -0.12
N ALA A 89 -6.25 4.79 0.26
CA ALA A 89 -6.70 6.17 0.08
C ALA A 89 -5.74 7.17 0.74
N SER A 90 -5.33 6.91 1.97
CA SER A 90 -4.36 7.75 2.70
C SER A 90 -2.97 7.73 2.06
N SER A 91 -2.50 6.58 1.60
CA SER A 91 -1.20 6.45 0.91
C SER A 91 -1.19 7.19 -0.42
N VAL A 92 -2.28 7.10 -1.20
CA VAL A 92 -2.42 7.84 -2.47
C VAL A 92 -2.46 9.35 -2.21
N ALA A 93 -3.18 9.82 -1.20
CA ALA A 93 -3.20 11.23 -0.82
C ALA A 93 -1.80 11.72 -0.43
N ALA A 94 -1.10 10.99 0.44
CA ALA A 94 0.25 11.32 0.86
C ALA A 94 1.26 11.34 -0.31
N LEU A 95 1.16 10.41 -1.24
CA LEU A 95 2.00 10.39 -2.44
C LEU A 95 1.70 11.58 -3.38
N LEU A 96 0.42 11.91 -3.59
CA LEU A 96 0.02 13.06 -4.41
C LEU A 96 0.53 14.38 -3.81
N GLU A 97 0.43 14.54 -2.49
CA GLU A 97 0.92 15.72 -1.78
C GLU A 97 2.46 15.76 -1.72
N GLY A 98 3.11 14.62 -1.45
CA GLY A 98 4.55 14.56 -1.24
C GLY A 98 5.39 14.53 -2.51
N ILE A 99 4.94 13.84 -3.56
CA ILE A 99 5.70 13.63 -4.80
C ILE A 99 4.93 13.95 -6.09
N GLY A 100 3.68 14.43 -5.98
CA GLY A 100 2.85 14.79 -7.13
C GLY A 100 2.32 13.60 -7.94
N SER A 101 2.45 12.38 -7.47
CA SER A 101 2.00 11.16 -8.14
C SER A 101 1.31 10.23 -7.17
N GLY A 102 0.16 9.67 -7.52
CA GLY A 102 -0.56 8.68 -6.70
C GLY A 102 0.06 7.28 -6.71
N ALA A 103 1.21 7.10 -7.35
CA ALA A 103 1.91 5.82 -7.45
C ALA A 103 3.38 5.96 -7.04
N VAL A 104 3.98 4.84 -6.66
CA VAL A 104 5.42 4.76 -6.35
C VAL A 104 6.26 5.04 -7.59
N SER A 105 7.43 5.65 -7.40
CA SER A 105 8.35 6.05 -8.47
C SER A 105 9.44 5.01 -8.76
N ASN A 106 9.66 4.06 -7.85
CA ASN A 106 10.76 3.10 -7.93
C ASN A 106 10.30 1.68 -8.23
N PRO A 107 10.96 0.94 -9.11
CA PRO A 107 10.75 -0.49 -9.26
C PRO A 107 11.23 -1.27 -8.02
N VAL A 108 10.61 -2.42 -7.74
CA VAL A 108 10.96 -3.26 -6.57
C VAL A 108 12.44 -3.66 -6.57
N MET A 109 13.04 -3.83 -7.75
CA MET A 109 14.43 -4.26 -7.89
C MET A 109 15.44 -3.24 -7.35
N ASP A 110 15.08 -1.98 -7.22
CA ASP A 110 15.96 -0.91 -6.69
C ASP A 110 16.39 -1.18 -5.24
N VAL A 111 15.69 -2.06 -4.52
CA VAL A 111 16.12 -2.50 -3.18
C VAL A 111 17.51 -3.16 -3.18
N LEU A 112 17.98 -3.69 -4.33
CA LEU A 112 19.30 -4.29 -4.44
C LEU A 112 20.45 -3.27 -4.39
N GLU A 113 20.14 -2.01 -4.70
CA GLU A 113 21.07 -0.88 -4.68
C GLU A 113 20.97 -0.09 -3.38
N ALA A 114 19.99 -0.44 -2.53
CA ALA A 114 19.77 0.25 -1.26
C ALA A 114 20.77 -0.20 -0.19
N GLU A 115 21.34 0.76 0.55
CA GLU A 115 22.16 0.48 1.73
C GLU A 115 21.32 0.18 2.96
N VAL A 116 20.13 0.81 3.04
CA VAL A 116 19.14 0.60 4.10
C VAL A 116 17.76 0.46 3.48
N VAL A 117 16.98 -0.49 3.98
CA VAL A 117 15.56 -0.64 3.67
C VAL A 117 14.76 -0.56 4.94
N LEU A 118 13.87 0.42 5.06
CA LEU A 118 12.85 0.47 6.09
C LEU A 118 11.58 -0.19 5.57
N LEU A 119 11.21 -1.30 6.16
CA LEU A 119 9.96 -2.01 5.89
C LEU A 119 9.04 -1.85 7.10
N ILE A 120 7.95 -1.11 6.94
CA ILE A 120 7.02 -0.80 8.02
C ILE A 120 5.60 -1.25 7.68
N GLY A 121 4.94 -1.94 8.64
CA GLY A 121 3.54 -2.34 8.53
C GLY A 121 3.23 -3.27 7.35
N ALA A 122 4.21 -4.05 6.89
CA ALA A 122 4.07 -4.86 5.68
C ALA A 122 4.65 -6.27 5.83
N ASN A 123 3.96 -7.26 5.25
CA ASN A 123 4.43 -8.63 5.21
C ASN A 123 4.54 -9.15 3.76
N PRO A 124 5.57 -8.72 3.02
CA PRO A 124 5.74 -9.10 1.62
C PRO A 124 6.01 -10.59 1.42
N VAL A 125 6.44 -11.33 2.44
CA VAL A 125 6.58 -12.79 2.32
C VAL A 125 5.24 -13.46 1.99
N VAL A 126 4.16 -12.94 2.56
CA VAL A 126 2.80 -13.46 2.32
C VAL A 126 2.13 -12.77 1.13
N ASN A 127 2.21 -11.44 1.08
CA ASN A 127 1.43 -10.64 0.12
C ASN A 127 2.13 -10.43 -1.22
N HIS A 128 3.47 -10.43 -1.23
CA HIS A 128 4.32 -10.15 -2.40
C HIS A 128 5.59 -11.03 -2.36
N PRO A 129 5.47 -12.36 -2.48
CA PRO A 129 6.58 -13.29 -2.23
C PRO A 129 7.78 -13.08 -3.15
N VAL A 130 7.55 -12.64 -4.40
CA VAL A 130 8.64 -12.30 -5.33
C VAL A 130 9.40 -11.06 -4.85
N ALA A 131 8.69 -10.01 -4.43
CA ALA A 131 9.32 -8.81 -3.84
C ALA A 131 10.12 -9.15 -2.57
N ALA A 132 9.60 -10.03 -1.71
CA ALA A 132 10.32 -10.51 -0.54
C ALA A 132 11.63 -11.23 -0.89
N THR A 133 11.70 -11.88 -2.04
CA THR A 133 12.93 -12.51 -2.54
C THR A 133 14.00 -11.48 -2.86
N TRP A 134 13.62 -10.36 -3.50
CA TRP A 134 14.53 -9.25 -3.77
C TRP A 134 15.05 -8.62 -2.47
N ILE A 135 14.19 -8.38 -1.49
CA ILE A 135 14.59 -7.85 -0.17
C ILE A 135 15.57 -8.82 0.52
N LYS A 136 15.28 -10.11 0.55
CA LYS A 136 16.20 -11.11 1.14
C LYS A 136 17.55 -11.16 0.42
N ASN A 137 17.55 -11.01 -0.90
CA ASN A 137 18.78 -10.96 -1.69
C ASN A 137 19.59 -9.68 -1.42
N ALA A 138 18.92 -8.53 -1.24
CA ALA A 138 19.56 -7.28 -0.83
C ALA A 138 20.25 -7.43 0.53
N VAL A 139 19.56 -8.00 1.51
CA VAL A 139 20.13 -8.26 2.85
C VAL A 139 21.37 -9.17 2.78
N LYS A 140 21.36 -10.22 1.95
CA LYS A 140 22.53 -11.09 1.74
C LYS A 140 23.72 -10.35 1.14
N ARG A 141 23.48 -9.23 0.43
CA ARG A 141 24.52 -8.37 -0.15
C ARG A 141 25.00 -7.26 0.80
N GLY A 142 24.44 -7.19 2.01
CA GLY A 142 24.85 -6.23 3.04
C GLY A 142 23.87 -5.09 3.31
N THR A 143 22.74 -5.03 2.60
CA THR A 143 21.67 -4.06 2.91
C THR A 143 21.15 -4.25 4.33
N LYS A 144 21.10 -3.18 5.10
CA LYS A 144 20.50 -3.20 6.45
C LYS A 144 18.98 -3.15 6.33
N LEU A 145 18.30 -4.21 6.71
CA LEU A 145 16.84 -4.23 6.79
C LEU A 145 16.39 -3.80 8.20
N ILE A 146 15.69 -2.68 8.28
CA ILE A 146 14.93 -2.27 9.46
C ILE A 146 13.50 -2.73 9.26
N LEU A 147 13.05 -3.69 10.05
CA LEU A 147 11.67 -4.16 10.02
C LEU A 147 10.91 -3.53 11.20
N ALA A 148 9.92 -2.72 10.92
CA ALA A 148 9.05 -2.10 11.92
C ALA A 148 7.64 -2.65 11.77
N ASP A 149 7.19 -3.46 12.73
CA ASP A 149 5.86 -4.08 12.68
C ASP A 149 5.45 -4.53 14.10
N PRO A 150 4.21 -4.27 14.53
CA PRO A 150 3.68 -4.82 15.78
C PRO A 150 3.72 -6.34 15.82
N ARG A 151 3.56 -6.98 14.66
CA ARG A 151 3.56 -8.41 14.49
C ARG A 151 4.91 -8.89 13.93
N ARG A 152 5.53 -9.82 14.63
CA ARG A 152 6.78 -10.44 14.19
C ARG A 152 6.54 -11.33 12.96
N SER A 153 6.89 -10.81 11.77
CA SER A 153 6.83 -11.57 10.53
C SER A 153 8.09 -12.42 10.31
N GLU A 154 8.06 -13.31 9.30
CA GLU A 154 9.21 -14.15 8.96
C GLU A 154 10.46 -13.35 8.55
N LEU A 155 10.30 -12.14 8.03
CA LEU A 155 11.43 -11.27 7.67
C LEU A 155 12.21 -10.78 8.88
N ALA A 156 11.66 -10.85 10.09
CA ALA A 156 12.37 -10.45 11.32
C ALA A 156 13.69 -11.20 11.53
N ARG A 157 13.81 -12.44 11.03
CA ARG A 157 15.07 -13.22 11.09
C ARG A 157 16.17 -12.68 10.16
N HIS A 158 15.80 -11.86 9.19
CA HIS A 158 16.71 -11.22 8.23
C HIS A 158 16.96 -9.74 8.55
N ALA A 159 16.20 -9.20 9.51
CA ALA A 159 16.31 -7.80 9.87
C ALA A 159 17.62 -7.51 10.64
N TRP A 160 18.30 -6.42 10.24
CA TRP A 160 19.39 -5.83 11.03
C TRP A 160 18.85 -5.28 12.34
N ARG A 161 17.63 -4.64 12.30
CA ARG A 161 16.86 -4.23 13.48
C ARG A 161 15.40 -4.56 13.27
N TYR A 162 14.78 -5.15 14.31
CA TYR A 162 13.35 -5.34 14.37
C TYR A 162 12.77 -4.40 15.43
N LEU A 163 11.93 -3.49 14.99
CA LEU A 163 11.23 -2.50 15.81
C LEU A 163 9.81 -2.98 16.03
N GLN A 164 9.55 -3.66 17.14
CA GLN A 164 8.20 -4.11 17.49
C GLN A 164 7.46 -3.00 18.22
N PHE A 165 6.96 -2.03 17.47
CA PHE A 165 6.22 -0.92 18.04
C PHE A 165 4.79 -1.33 18.43
N LYS A 166 4.16 -0.57 19.35
CA LYS A 166 2.75 -0.77 19.70
C LYS A 166 1.86 -0.44 18.52
N ALA A 167 0.81 -1.24 18.29
CA ALA A 167 -0.13 -0.97 17.21
C ALA A 167 -0.66 0.48 17.27
N ASP A 168 -0.85 1.09 16.09
CA ASP A 168 -1.37 2.47 15.93
C ASP A 168 -0.41 3.57 16.44
N THR A 169 0.90 3.28 16.57
CA THR A 169 1.91 4.26 16.99
C THR A 169 3.05 4.44 15.98
N ASP A 170 2.86 3.99 14.76
CA ASP A 170 3.81 4.12 13.66
C ASP A 170 4.15 5.58 13.34
N VAL A 171 3.18 6.49 13.39
CA VAL A 171 3.40 7.92 13.20
C VAL A 171 4.32 8.49 14.28
N ALA A 172 4.14 8.09 15.54
CA ALA A 172 5.01 8.49 16.63
C ALA A 172 6.45 8.00 16.44
N LEU A 173 6.61 6.74 16.02
CA LEU A 173 7.91 6.15 15.71
C LEU A 173 8.61 6.90 14.56
N LEU A 174 7.89 7.14 13.46
CA LEU A 174 8.45 7.83 12.29
C LEU A 174 8.82 9.28 12.59
N ASN A 175 8.00 10.01 13.35
CA ASN A 175 8.32 11.37 13.79
C ASN A 175 9.55 11.39 14.71
N ALA A 176 9.68 10.40 15.61
CA ALA A 176 10.87 10.29 16.45
C ALA A 176 12.14 9.98 15.65
N MET A 177 12.06 9.15 14.62
CA MET A 177 13.18 8.91 13.71
C MET A 177 13.53 10.17 12.92
N MET A 178 12.55 10.92 12.40
CA MET A 178 12.79 12.19 11.73
C MET A 178 13.40 13.23 12.66
N HIS A 179 12.92 13.33 13.91
CA HIS A 179 13.51 14.20 14.92
C HIS A 179 15.01 13.88 15.12
N ALA A 180 15.35 12.60 15.32
CA ALA A 180 16.75 12.20 15.49
C ALA A 180 17.62 12.56 14.26
N ILE A 181 17.11 12.35 13.05
CA ILE A 181 17.81 12.74 11.81
C ILE A 181 18.08 14.25 11.76
N VAL A 182 17.12 15.06 12.15
CA VAL A 182 17.26 16.52 12.16
C VAL A 182 18.21 16.98 13.27
N GLU A 183 18.01 16.50 14.49
CA GLU A 183 18.78 16.87 15.69
C GLU A 183 20.26 16.48 15.55
N GLU A 184 20.54 15.28 15.05
CA GLU A 184 21.90 14.74 14.90
C GLU A 184 22.60 15.24 13.62
N GLY A 185 21.95 16.11 12.83
CA GLY A 185 22.51 16.70 11.63
C GLY A 185 22.74 15.72 10.47
N LEU A 186 22.00 14.62 10.43
CA LEU A 186 22.11 13.56 9.41
C LEU A 186 21.44 13.92 8.08
N VAL A 187 20.91 15.13 7.96
CA VAL A 187 20.19 15.61 6.76
C VAL A 187 21.19 15.97 5.66
N ASP A 188 20.97 15.43 4.47
CA ASP A 188 21.65 15.91 3.26
C ASP A 188 21.07 17.28 2.85
N ARG A 189 21.73 18.34 3.33
CA ARG A 189 21.30 19.74 3.11
C ARG A 189 21.32 20.12 1.63
N ALA A 190 22.26 19.59 0.85
CA ALA A 190 22.36 19.91 -0.58
C ALA A 190 21.20 19.27 -1.36
N PHE A 191 20.87 18.03 -1.06
CA PHE A 191 19.71 17.35 -1.65
C PHE A 191 18.41 18.05 -1.27
N VAL A 192 18.20 18.32 0.02
CA VAL A 192 16.99 18.98 0.52
C VAL A 192 16.79 20.34 -0.15
N ALA A 193 17.82 21.17 -0.22
CA ALA A 193 17.73 22.50 -0.83
C ALA A 193 17.42 22.46 -2.33
N SER A 194 17.89 21.44 -3.05
CA SER A 194 17.74 21.35 -4.51
C SER A 194 16.52 20.55 -4.97
N ARG A 195 15.96 19.68 -4.12
CA ARG A 195 14.97 18.67 -4.53
C ARG A 195 13.68 18.67 -3.74
N THR A 196 13.61 19.43 -2.65
CA THR A 196 12.43 19.43 -1.76
C THR A 196 11.98 20.85 -1.43
N SER A 197 10.78 20.95 -0.87
CA SER A 197 10.22 22.17 -0.27
C SER A 197 9.62 21.83 1.10
N GLY A 198 9.47 22.85 1.97
CA GLY A 198 8.82 22.69 3.28
C GLY A 198 9.68 22.04 4.37
N TYR A 199 11.00 21.91 4.17
CA TYR A 199 11.90 21.30 5.16
C TYR A 199 11.85 21.97 6.53
N ASP A 200 11.85 23.31 6.56
CA ASP A 200 11.87 24.07 7.83
C ASP A 200 10.59 23.86 8.63
N GLU A 201 9.48 23.68 7.97
CA GLU A 201 8.20 23.37 8.61
C GLU A 201 8.22 21.95 9.21
N ILE A 202 8.75 20.98 8.46
CA ILE A 202 8.91 19.61 8.98
C ILE A 202 9.83 19.61 10.19
N ALA A 203 10.98 20.29 10.13
CA ALA A 203 11.94 20.37 11.23
C ALA A 203 11.31 20.95 12.50
N LYS A 204 10.46 21.99 12.36
CA LYS A 204 9.69 22.56 13.48
C LYS A 204 8.64 21.58 14.02
N ASN A 205 7.91 20.91 13.13
CA ASN A 205 6.87 19.99 13.53
C ASN A 205 7.40 18.78 14.28
N VAL A 206 8.54 18.22 13.86
CA VAL A 206 9.11 17.05 14.53
C VAL A 206 9.87 17.40 15.82
N ALA A 207 10.10 18.66 16.12
CA ALA A 207 10.86 19.10 17.31
C ALA A 207 10.26 18.59 18.63
N ALA A 208 8.94 18.39 18.70
CA ALA A 208 8.26 17.88 19.88
C ALA A 208 8.30 16.34 20.03
N PHE A 209 8.80 15.63 19.02
CA PHE A 209 8.74 14.18 18.95
C PHE A 209 10.12 13.53 19.19
N SER A 210 10.84 13.95 20.24
CA SER A 210 12.13 13.33 20.51
C SER A 210 12.00 11.82 20.76
N PRO A 211 13.02 11.00 20.42
CA PRO A 211 13.01 9.59 20.72
C PRO A 211 12.70 9.28 22.19
N GLU A 212 13.18 10.12 23.10
CA GLU A 212 12.94 9.98 24.54
C GLU A 212 11.46 10.22 24.88
N ALA A 213 10.82 11.22 24.29
CA ALA A 213 9.40 11.49 24.51
C ALA A 213 8.50 10.42 23.88
N MET A 214 8.92 9.82 22.76
CA MET A 214 8.12 8.85 22.02
C MET A 214 8.39 7.39 22.42
N ALA A 215 9.44 7.11 23.18
CA ALA A 215 9.81 5.75 23.56
C ALA A 215 8.66 4.98 24.25
N ASP A 216 8.01 5.60 25.23
CA ASP A 216 6.90 4.99 25.95
C ASP A 216 5.62 4.89 25.08
N VAL A 217 5.42 5.85 24.18
CA VAL A 217 4.29 5.86 23.26
C VAL A 217 4.37 4.69 22.29
N CYS A 218 5.48 4.54 21.58
CA CYS A 218 5.62 3.49 20.57
C CYS A 218 6.18 2.16 21.14
N GLY A 219 6.67 2.15 22.38
CA GLY A 219 7.21 0.97 23.02
C GLY A 219 8.59 0.55 22.51
N ILE A 220 9.33 1.47 21.89
CA ILE A 220 10.69 1.24 21.39
C ILE A 220 11.67 2.12 22.19
N PRO A 221 12.76 1.55 22.77
CA PRO A 221 13.75 2.34 23.49
C PRO A 221 14.33 3.49 22.63
N ALA A 222 14.49 4.67 23.22
CA ALA A 222 15.00 5.86 22.53
C ALA A 222 16.33 5.60 21.81
N ALA A 223 17.26 4.90 22.45
CA ALA A 223 18.55 4.53 21.85
C ALA A 223 18.37 3.68 20.57
N THR A 224 17.38 2.78 20.56
CA THR A 224 17.09 1.93 19.40
C THR A 224 16.48 2.76 18.26
N ILE A 225 15.63 3.76 18.57
CA ILE A 225 15.08 4.68 17.58
C ILE A 225 16.22 5.49 16.94
N ARG A 226 17.14 6.04 17.75
CA ARG A 226 18.31 6.79 17.27
C ARG A 226 19.23 5.93 16.41
N GLU A 227 19.50 4.69 16.85
CA GLU A 227 20.31 3.75 16.07
C GLU A 227 19.65 3.42 14.71
N ALA A 228 18.34 3.23 14.68
CA ALA A 228 17.61 2.99 13.43
C ALA A 228 17.63 4.23 12.51
N ALA A 229 17.47 5.42 13.07
CA ALA A 229 17.50 6.69 12.33
C ALA A 229 18.89 6.97 11.72
N SER A 230 19.97 6.64 12.43
CA SER A 230 21.35 6.80 11.96
C SER A 230 21.87 5.63 11.12
N ALA A 231 21.05 4.64 10.83
CA ALA A 231 21.46 3.46 10.05
C ALA A 231 21.86 3.79 8.61
N ALA A 232 21.27 4.84 8.03
CA ALA A 232 21.65 5.33 6.72
C ALA A 232 23.01 6.04 6.82
N PRO A 233 23.93 5.82 5.87
CA PRO A 233 25.16 6.61 5.81
C PRO A 233 24.82 8.08 5.55
N SER A 234 25.65 8.98 6.06
CA SER A 234 25.52 10.45 5.98
C SER A 234 25.50 11.02 4.55
N ALA A 235 25.65 10.17 3.54
CA ALA A 235 25.45 10.50 2.13
C ALA A 235 24.68 9.37 1.48
N CYS A 236 23.43 9.64 1.08
CA CYS A 236 22.69 8.72 0.25
C CYS A 236 23.38 8.59 -1.11
N ARG A 237 24.15 7.51 -1.30
CA ARG A 237 24.91 7.26 -2.54
C ARG A 237 24.00 7.08 -3.76
N LEU A 238 22.73 6.70 -3.54
CA LEU A 238 21.72 6.58 -4.61
C LEU A 238 21.32 7.93 -5.19
N CYS A 239 21.20 8.97 -4.34
CA CYS A 239 20.83 10.31 -4.80
C CYS A 239 21.96 11.01 -5.58
N GLY A 240 23.24 10.62 -5.38
CA GLY A 240 24.39 11.16 -6.10
C GLY A 240 24.76 10.41 -7.38
N LYS A 241 24.34 9.14 -7.54
CA LYS A 241 24.76 8.30 -8.66
C LYS A 241 23.68 8.02 -9.71
N SER A 242 22.39 8.09 -9.38
CA SER A 242 21.36 7.58 -10.30
C SER A 242 20.85 8.59 -11.33
N LEU A 243 21.14 9.88 -11.20
CA LEU A 243 20.68 10.91 -12.14
C LEU A 243 21.74 11.36 -13.16
N ALA A 244 23.02 11.06 -12.91
CA ALA A 244 24.11 11.43 -13.82
C ALA A 244 24.55 10.31 -14.78
N SER A 245 23.99 9.09 -14.68
CA SER A 245 24.38 7.94 -15.51
C SER A 245 23.24 7.31 -16.31
N ARG A 246 22.18 8.07 -16.56
CA ARG A 246 21.12 7.68 -17.52
C ARG A 246 21.01 8.79 -18.57
N GLU A 247 22.05 9.02 -19.30
CA GLU A 247 22.03 9.50 -20.67
C GLU A 247 22.14 8.31 -21.62
#